data_ecb59c62b2d65d0f00a0a966512667ad
#
_entry.id   ecb59c62b2d65d0f00a0a966512667ad
#
_cell.length_a   1.000
_cell.length_b   1.000
_cell.length_c   1.000
_cell.angle_alpha   90.00
_cell.angle_beta   90.00
_cell.angle_gamma   90.00
#
_symmetry.space_group_name_H-M   'P 1'
#
loop_
_entity.id
_entity.type
_entity.pdbx_description
1 polymer ?
#
loop_
_entity_poly.entity_id
_entity_poly.type
_entity_poly.pdbx_seq_one_letter_code
_entity_poly.pdbx_strand_id
1 'polypeptide(L)'
;MQIYSDENPKNLRELTSHMVGKMIVVPGIITSASRTSIKATEITWKCSACDHTYTQEIKFGFGGAQARRQCANATAPLAEQRSRCPLDPYHIVAEKCKFLDQQTLKLQEAPEMIPTGEMPRTFVVTVDRELTDKVTPGNRVKMVGILGIIAQ
;
A
#
# COMPACT_ATOMS: atom_id res chain seq x y z
N MET A 1 -6.91 4.01 14.28
CA MET A 1 -7.43 2.78 14.93
C MET A 1 -6.33 1.75 14.88
N GLN A 2 -5.84 1.30 16.02
CA GLN A 2 -4.85 0.22 16.10
C GLN A 2 -5.60 -1.08 16.39
N ILE A 3 -5.26 -2.14 15.66
CA ILE A 3 -5.90 -3.44 15.80
C ILE A 3 -4.94 -4.34 16.59
N TYR A 4 -5.44 -4.93 17.65
CA TYR A 4 -4.74 -5.94 18.44
C TYR A 4 -5.45 -7.27 18.26
N SER A 5 -4.70 -8.36 18.25
CA SER A 5 -5.26 -9.71 18.17
C SER A 5 -4.68 -10.59 19.28
N ASP A 6 -5.55 -11.33 19.94
CA ASP A 6 -5.19 -12.36 20.93
C ASP A 6 -4.98 -13.74 20.30
N GLU A 7 -5.11 -13.84 18.97
CA GLU A 7 -4.84 -15.09 18.26
C GLU A 7 -3.39 -15.55 18.44
N ASN A 8 -3.21 -16.86 18.48
CA ASN A 8 -1.89 -17.44 18.47
C ASN A 8 -1.14 -17.08 17.19
N PRO A 9 0.08 -16.53 17.32
CA PRO A 9 0.86 -16.16 16.15
C PRO A 9 1.17 -17.39 15.29
N LYS A 10 0.98 -17.24 13.99
CA LYS A 10 1.30 -18.27 13.00
C LYS A 10 2.75 -18.13 12.55
N ASN A 11 3.46 -19.24 12.43
CA ASN A 11 4.80 -19.22 11.89
C ASN A 11 4.80 -18.71 10.44
N LEU A 12 5.84 -17.99 10.05
CA LEU A 12 6.01 -17.50 8.67
C LEU A 12 5.98 -18.66 7.65
N ARG A 13 6.31 -19.88 8.06
CA ARG A 13 6.30 -21.10 7.22
C ARG A 13 4.91 -21.68 7.00
N GLU A 14 3.97 -21.37 7.87
CA GLU A 14 2.58 -21.83 7.80
C GLU A 14 1.70 -20.95 6.93
N LEU A 15 2.27 -19.85 6.40
CA LEU A 15 1.54 -18.95 5.53
C LEU A 15 1.30 -19.60 4.17
N THR A 16 0.04 -19.85 3.86
CA THR A 16 -0.42 -20.51 2.64
C THR A 16 -1.22 -19.53 1.77
N SER A 17 -1.42 -19.90 0.51
CA SER A 17 -2.22 -19.12 -0.45
C SER A 17 -3.65 -18.84 0.03
N HIS A 18 -4.22 -19.72 0.83
CA HIS A 18 -5.57 -19.56 1.39
C HIS A 18 -5.69 -18.41 2.41
N MET A 19 -4.56 -17.90 2.90
CA MET A 19 -4.50 -16.79 3.85
C MET A 19 -4.36 -15.43 3.17
N VAL A 20 -4.18 -15.41 1.87
CA VAL A 20 -4.11 -14.17 1.09
C VAL A 20 -5.42 -13.39 1.23
N GLY A 21 -5.31 -12.09 1.53
CA GLY A 21 -6.45 -11.22 1.82
C GLY A 21 -7.03 -11.36 3.22
N LYS A 22 -6.52 -12.27 4.04
CA LYS A 22 -6.95 -12.43 5.42
C LYS A 22 -6.01 -11.73 6.39
N MET A 23 -6.56 -11.37 7.55
CA MET A 23 -5.79 -10.86 8.67
C MET A 23 -5.03 -12.01 9.33
N ILE A 24 -3.74 -11.82 9.53
CA ILE A 24 -2.84 -12.79 10.15
C ILE A 24 -2.01 -12.15 11.24
N VAL A 25 -1.57 -12.96 12.18
CA VAL A 25 -0.66 -12.56 13.24
C VAL A 25 0.64 -13.32 13.06
N VAL A 26 1.74 -12.61 12.89
CA VAL A 26 3.07 -13.19 12.67
C VAL A 26 4.10 -12.63 13.63
N PRO A 27 4.89 -13.49 14.27
CA PRO A 27 6.02 -13.09 15.09
C PRO A 27 7.28 -13.04 14.25
N GLY A 28 8.22 -12.18 14.61
CA GLY A 28 9.51 -12.15 13.94
C GLY A 28 10.43 -11.06 14.48
N ILE A 29 11.56 -10.91 13.81
CA ILE A 29 12.57 -9.93 14.13
C ILE A 29 12.68 -8.96 12.94
N ILE A 30 12.67 -7.67 13.23
CA ILE A 30 12.91 -6.65 12.19
C ILE A 30 14.40 -6.65 11.86
N THR A 31 14.74 -6.96 10.62
CA THR A 31 16.13 -6.94 10.13
C THR A 31 16.49 -5.63 9.46
N SER A 32 15.51 -4.97 8.85
CA SER A 32 15.72 -3.71 8.14
C SER A 32 14.44 -2.87 8.17
N ALA A 33 14.62 -1.57 8.30
CA ALA A 33 13.57 -0.57 8.16
C ALA A 33 14.00 0.44 7.09
N SER A 34 13.12 0.72 6.12
CA SER A 34 13.38 1.77 5.13
C SER A 34 13.22 3.16 5.77
N ARG A 35 13.61 4.19 5.04
CA ARG A 35 13.18 5.55 5.38
C ARG A 35 11.67 5.67 5.15
N THR A 36 11.03 6.54 5.92
CA THR A 36 9.63 6.91 5.72
C THR A 36 9.47 7.57 4.36
N SER A 37 8.48 7.14 3.61
CA SER A 37 8.11 7.67 2.30
C SER A 37 6.67 8.15 2.30
N ILE A 38 6.34 9.06 1.40
CA ILE A 38 5.00 9.62 1.26
C ILE A 38 4.26 8.81 0.19
N LYS A 39 3.06 8.32 0.54
CA LYS A 39 2.14 7.67 -0.39
C LYS A 39 0.85 8.46 -0.52
N ALA A 40 0.40 8.68 -1.76
CA ALA A 40 -0.90 9.28 -1.99
C ALA A 40 -2.02 8.29 -1.67
N THR A 41 -3.05 8.74 -0.95
CA THR A 41 -4.29 8.00 -0.68
C THR A 41 -5.43 8.46 -1.56
N GLU A 42 -5.46 9.74 -1.87
CA GLU A 42 -6.40 10.34 -2.81
C GLU A 42 -5.63 11.23 -3.78
N ILE A 43 -5.84 11.04 -5.06
CA ILE A 43 -5.28 11.90 -6.10
C ILE A 43 -6.40 12.66 -6.76
N THR A 44 -6.26 13.98 -6.81
CA THR A 44 -7.15 14.87 -7.55
C THR A 44 -6.56 15.17 -8.90
N TRP A 45 -7.29 14.81 -9.92
CA TRP A 45 -6.98 15.05 -11.32
C TRP A 45 -7.75 16.25 -11.83
N LYS A 46 -7.11 17.11 -12.63
CA LYS A 46 -7.71 18.27 -13.28
C LYS A 46 -7.48 18.20 -14.78
N CYS A 47 -8.54 18.43 -15.55
CA CYS A 47 -8.44 18.53 -17.01
C CYS A 47 -7.81 19.87 -17.42
N SER A 48 -6.85 19.85 -18.32
CA SER A 48 -6.17 21.04 -18.82
C SER A 48 -7.04 21.92 -19.73
N ALA A 49 -8.08 21.36 -20.33
CA ALA A 49 -8.91 22.05 -21.31
C ALA A 49 -10.23 22.62 -20.75
N CYS A 50 -10.89 21.89 -19.83
CA CYS A 50 -12.21 22.27 -19.32
C CYS A 50 -12.26 22.46 -17.80
N ASP A 51 -11.11 22.40 -17.12
CA ASP A 51 -10.99 22.53 -15.66
C ASP A 51 -11.80 21.51 -14.83
N HIS A 52 -12.38 20.50 -15.47
CA HIS A 52 -13.08 19.43 -14.78
C HIS A 52 -12.13 18.68 -13.85
N THR A 53 -12.55 18.51 -12.61
CA THR A 53 -11.76 17.80 -11.60
C THR A 53 -12.47 16.53 -11.14
N TYR A 54 -11.70 15.47 -10.90
CA TYR A 54 -12.20 14.28 -10.21
C TYR A 54 -11.15 13.76 -9.23
N THR A 55 -11.62 13.17 -8.15
CA THR A 55 -10.76 12.55 -7.13
C THR A 55 -10.83 11.04 -7.26
N GLN A 56 -9.67 10.41 -7.24
CA GLN A 56 -9.52 8.97 -7.27
C GLN A 56 -8.88 8.50 -5.97
N GLU A 57 -9.56 7.59 -5.27
CA GLU A 57 -8.98 6.91 -4.13
C GLU A 57 -8.00 5.82 -4.61
N ILE A 58 -6.83 5.78 -3.98
CA ILE A 58 -5.85 4.74 -4.21
C ILE A 58 -6.08 3.64 -3.18
N LYS A 59 -6.37 2.45 -3.67
CA LYS A 59 -6.55 1.27 -2.81
C LYS A 59 -5.26 0.95 -2.07
N PHE A 60 -5.42 0.40 -0.87
CA PHE A 60 -4.29 -0.12 -0.11
C PHE A 60 -3.56 -1.21 -0.90
N GLY A 61 -2.24 -1.23 -0.79
CA GLY A 61 -1.38 -2.15 -1.49
C GLY A 61 -0.43 -1.46 -2.46
N PHE A 62 0.10 -2.20 -3.40
CA PHE A 62 1.13 -1.74 -4.35
C PHE A 62 0.54 -1.17 -5.65
N GLY A 63 -0.78 -1.00 -5.75
CA GLY A 63 -1.45 -0.41 -6.90
C GLY A 63 -1.13 1.09 -7.05
N GLY A 64 -0.88 1.51 -8.27
CA GLY A 64 -0.76 2.92 -8.64
C GLY A 64 -2.10 3.54 -9.04
N ALA A 65 -2.16 4.86 -9.12
CA ALA A 65 -3.27 5.57 -9.74
C ALA A 65 -3.02 5.72 -11.24
N GLN A 66 -4.06 5.49 -12.02
CA GLN A 66 -4.00 5.68 -13.47
C GLN A 66 -5.01 6.74 -13.88
N ALA A 67 -4.55 7.77 -14.59
CA ALA A 67 -5.41 8.81 -15.14
C ALA A 67 -6.38 8.24 -16.18
N ARG A 68 -7.56 8.84 -16.24
CA ARG A 68 -8.52 8.54 -17.34
C ARG A 68 -8.00 9.14 -18.63
N ARG A 69 -8.01 8.35 -19.70
CA ARG A 69 -7.54 8.79 -21.02
C ARG A 69 -8.45 9.81 -21.69
N GLN A 70 -9.73 9.86 -21.30
CA GLN A 70 -10.72 10.79 -21.85
C GLN A 70 -11.34 11.63 -20.74
N CYS A 71 -11.65 12.89 -21.04
CA CYS A 71 -12.31 13.77 -20.11
C CYS A 71 -13.74 13.26 -19.81
N ALA A 72 -14.08 13.22 -18.52
CA ALA A 72 -15.38 12.74 -18.04
C ALA A 72 -16.35 13.91 -17.73
N ASN A 73 -16.20 15.05 -18.40
CA ASN A 73 -17.13 16.16 -18.19
C ASN A 73 -18.52 15.78 -18.73
N ALA A 74 -19.47 15.54 -17.82
CA ALA A 74 -20.82 15.06 -18.11
C ALA A 74 -21.74 16.11 -18.73
N THR A 75 -21.31 17.37 -18.84
CA THR A 75 -22.15 18.49 -19.28
C THR A 75 -22.18 18.67 -20.80
N ALA A 76 -21.32 18.00 -21.56
CA ALA A 76 -21.25 18.09 -23.01
C ALA A 76 -21.52 16.72 -23.67
N PRO A 77 -22.23 16.68 -24.82
CA PRO A 77 -22.35 15.48 -25.63
C PRO A 77 -20.98 14.90 -25.98
N LEU A 78 -20.86 13.57 -26.04
CA LEU A 78 -19.59 12.85 -26.29
C LEU A 78 -18.79 13.36 -27.51
N ALA A 79 -19.49 13.83 -28.53
CA ALA A 79 -18.88 14.38 -29.76
C ALA A 79 -18.23 15.75 -29.53
N GLU A 80 -18.87 16.64 -28.77
CA GLU A 80 -18.33 17.97 -28.42
C GLU A 80 -17.22 17.86 -27.39
N GLN A 81 -17.29 16.88 -26.51
CA GLN A 81 -16.28 16.62 -25.50
C GLN A 81 -14.96 16.18 -26.14
N ARG A 82 -15.00 15.34 -27.17
CA ARG A 82 -13.82 14.90 -27.94
C ARG A 82 -13.17 16.03 -28.74
N SER A 83 -13.94 17.03 -29.17
CA SER A 83 -13.42 18.19 -29.90
C SER A 83 -12.81 19.26 -28.97
N ARG A 84 -13.22 19.33 -27.71
CA ARG A 84 -12.73 20.33 -26.73
C ARG A 84 -11.58 19.84 -25.88
N CYS A 85 -11.55 18.57 -25.52
CA CYS A 85 -10.53 18.01 -24.64
C CYS A 85 -9.63 17.02 -25.41
N PRO A 86 -8.31 17.22 -25.37
CA PRO A 86 -7.36 16.28 -25.99
C PRO A 86 -7.39 14.91 -25.30
N LEU A 87 -6.71 13.93 -25.88
CA LEU A 87 -6.42 12.66 -25.22
C LEU A 87 -5.45 12.90 -24.07
N ASP A 88 -5.64 12.13 -22.98
CA ASP A 88 -4.85 12.24 -21.76
C ASP A 88 -4.77 13.67 -21.17
N PRO A 89 -5.93 14.35 -20.97
CA PRO A 89 -5.97 15.77 -20.61
C PRO A 89 -5.74 16.02 -19.12
N TYR A 90 -5.63 14.98 -18.31
CA TYR A 90 -5.57 15.14 -16.86
C TYR A 90 -4.16 15.30 -16.31
N HIS A 91 -3.99 16.26 -15.43
CA HIS A 91 -2.79 16.45 -14.62
C HIS A 91 -3.13 16.42 -13.12
N ILE A 92 -2.15 16.10 -12.29
CA ILE A 92 -2.32 16.00 -10.84
C ILE A 92 -2.29 17.40 -10.22
N VAL A 93 -3.26 17.67 -9.35
CA VAL A 93 -3.28 18.88 -8.52
C VAL A 93 -2.80 18.49 -7.12
N ALA A 94 -1.51 18.66 -6.86
CA ALA A 94 -0.87 18.19 -5.63
C ALA A 94 -1.50 18.77 -4.35
N GLU A 95 -1.94 20.03 -4.40
CA GLU A 95 -2.56 20.73 -3.26
C GLU A 95 -3.90 20.12 -2.80
N LYS A 96 -4.57 19.38 -3.68
CA LYS A 96 -5.85 18.72 -3.40
C LYS A 96 -5.72 17.21 -3.18
N CYS A 97 -4.50 16.69 -3.22
CA CYS A 97 -4.22 15.30 -2.94
C CYS A 97 -4.08 15.05 -1.44
N LYS A 98 -4.45 13.86 -1.00
CA LYS A 98 -4.19 13.41 0.37
C LYS A 98 -3.06 12.40 0.36
N PHE A 99 -2.18 12.55 1.33
CA PHE A 99 -0.99 11.70 1.50
C PHE A 99 -0.97 11.06 2.89
N LEU A 100 -0.23 9.98 3.00
CA LEU A 100 0.12 9.38 4.27
C LEU A 100 1.59 8.94 4.26
N ASP A 101 2.15 8.84 5.45
CA ASP A 101 3.48 8.29 5.65
C ASP A 101 3.43 6.77 5.59
N GLN A 102 4.39 6.19 4.89
CA GLN A 102 4.54 4.77 4.68
C GLN A 102 5.99 4.36 4.89
N GLN A 103 6.21 3.20 5.50
CA GLN A 103 7.52 2.63 5.72
C GLN A 103 7.51 1.14 5.36
N THR A 104 8.60 0.65 4.79
CA THR A 104 8.79 -0.75 4.47
C THR A 104 9.76 -1.38 5.46
N LEU A 105 9.34 -2.48 6.06
CA LEU A 105 10.10 -3.25 7.03
C LEU A 105 10.42 -4.63 6.45
N LYS A 106 11.57 -5.19 6.81
CA LYS A 106 11.88 -6.59 6.55
C LYS A 106 11.75 -7.36 7.85
N LEU A 107 10.79 -8.27 7.90
CA LEU A 107 10.52 -9.17 9.01
C LEU A 107 11.14 -10.52 8.72
N GLN A 108 12.00 -10.99 9.60
CA GLN A 108 12.66 -12.29 9.52
C GLN A 108 12.13 -13.24 10.58
N GLU A 109 12.11 -14.51 10.26
CA GLU A 109 11.76 -15.59 11.18
C GLU A 109 12.69 -15.59 12.39
N ALA A 110 12.10 -15.78 13.57
CA ALA A 110 12.88 -15.85 14.81
C ALA A 110 13.76 -17.12 14.84
N PRO A 111 15.01 -17.05 15.31
CA PRO A 111 15.95 -18.17 15.27
C PRO A 111 15.40 -19.45 15.91
N GLU A 112 14.57 -19.31 16.95
CA GLU A 112 13.97 -20.42 17.69
C GLU A 112 12.93 -21.20 16.86
N MET A 113 12.42 -20.58 15.80
CA MET A 113 11.38 -21.15 14.92
C MET A 113 11.95 -21.78 13.66
N ILE A 114 13.26 -21.66 13.44
CA ILE A 114 13.93 -22.16 12.25
C ILE A 114 14.30 -23.63 12.45
N PRO A 115 13.83 -24.56 11.59
CA PRO A 115 14.28 -25.94 11.62
C PRO A 115 15.78 -26.06 11.38
N THR A 116 16.40 -27.05 12.01
CA THR A 116 17.84 -27.30 11.86
C THR A 116 18.22 -27.51 10.39
N GLY A 117 19.20 -26.75 9.91
CA GLY A 117 19.71 -26.86 8.55
C GLY A 117 18.96 -26.02 7.49
N GLU A 118 17.95 -25.25 7.89
CA GLU A 118 17.22 -24.37 6.98
C GLU A 118 17.62 -22.90 7.16
N MET A 119 17.43 -22.13 6.08
CA MET A 119 17.63 -20.67 6.13
C MET A 119 16.38 -19.95 6.65
N PRO A 120 16.54 -18.83 7.38
CA PRO A 120 15.41 -18.04 7.85
C PRO A 120 14.66 -17.43 6.68
N ARG A 121 13.32 -17.44 6.75
CA ARG A 121 12.46 -16.77 5.79
C ARG A 121 12.32 -15.29 6.13
N THR A 122 12.28 -14.46 5.10
CA THR A 122 12.12 -13.02 5.24
C THR A 122 10.87 -12.57 4.48
N PHE A 123 10.07 -11.72 5.11
CA PHE A 123 8.89 -11.10 4.52
C PHE A 123 9.04 -9.59 4.49
N VAL A 124 8.46 -8.98 3.47
CA VAL A 124 8.37 -7.53 3.36
C VAL A 124 7.03 -7.10 3.96
N VAL A 125 7.08 -6.20 4.92
CA VAL A 125 5.90 -5.65 5.60
C VAL A 125 5.85 -4.15 5.33
N THR A 126 4.69 -3.68 4.91
CA THR A 126 4.44 -2.26 4.73
C THR A 126 3.59 -1.76 5.88
N VAL A 127 4.07 -0.73 6.56
CA VAL A 127 3.36 -0.04 7.64
C VAL A 127 3.07 1.39 7.24
N ASP A 128 1.98 1.94 7.74
CA ASP A 128 1.55 3.29 7.42
C ASP A 128 1.14 4.08 8.68
N ARG A 129 1.03 5.40 8.48
CA ARG A 129 0.53 6.35 9.49
C ARG A 129 1.31 6.26 10.81
N GLU A 130 0.60 6.01 11.90
CA GLU A 130 1.16 5.97 13.26
C GLU A 130 2.10 4.79 13.52
N LEU A 131 2.13 3.78 12.64
CA LEU A 131 3.01 2.63 12.77
C LEU A 131 4.41 2.87 12.17
N THR A 132 4.58 3.98 11.45
CA THR A 132 5.89 4.38 10.92
C THR A 132 6.82 4.79 12.05
N ASP A 133 8.10 4.47 11.92
CA ASP A 133 9.18 4.79 12.87
C ASP A 133 8.96 4.30 14.32
N LYS A 134 8.06 3.32 14.53
CA LYS A 134 7.82 2.71 15.85
C LYS A 134 8.79 1.58 16.20
N VAL A 135 9.40 0.99 15.21
CA VAL A 135 10.29 -0.16 15.38
C VAL A 135 11.65 0.09 14.77
N THR A 136 12.67 -0.40 15.44
CA THR A 136 14.06 -0.35 15.00
C THR A 136 14.55 -1.74 14.59
N PRO A 137 15.53 -1.85 13.67
CA PRO A 137 16.17 -3.12 13.36
C PRO A 137 16.70 -3.79 14.62
N GLY A 138 16.50 -5.10 14.73
CA GLY A 138 16.83 -5.90 15.92
C GLY A 138 15.66 -6.12 16.89
N ASN A 139 14.57 -5.36 16.80
CA ASN A 139 13.42 -5.56 17.66
C ASN A 139 12.66 -6.84 17.31
N ARG A 140 12.28 -7.58 18.36
CA ARG A 140 11.32 -8.68 18.26
C ARG A 140 9.92 -8.11 18.31
N VAL A 141 9.10 -8.46 17.33
CA VAL A 141 7.74 -7.92 17.17
C VAL A 141 6.74 -9.02 16.89
N LYS A 142 5.51 -8.79 17.29
CA LYS A 142 4.33 -9.53 16.88
C LYS A 142 3.47 -8.59 16.04
N MET A 143 3.33 -8.88 14.76
CA MET A 143 2.63 -8.01 13.83
C MET A 143 1.28 -8.60 13.44
N VAL A 144 0.27 -7.75 13.41
CA VAL A 144 -1.06 -8.06 12.88
C VAL A 144 -1.18 -7.33 11.54
N GLY A 145 -1.53 -8.05 10.49
CA GLY A 145 -1.63 -7.46 9.16
C GLY A 145 -2.41 -8.32 8.17
N ILE A 146 -2.61 -7.80 6.98
CA ILE A 146 -3.26 -8.52 5.88
C ILE A 146 -2.18 -9.07 4.95
N LEU A 147 -2.24 -10.38 4.70
CA LEU A 147 -1.33 -11.02 3.74
C LEU A 147 -1.71 -10.61 2.32
N GLY A 148 -0.77 -9.95 1.62
CA GLY A 148 -0.92 -9.55 0.23
C GLY A 148 0.08 -10.26 -0.69
N ILE A 149 -0.19 -10.25 -1.99
CA ILE A 149 0.74 -10.69 -3.03
C ILE A 149 1.19 -9.45 -3.80
N ILE A 150 2.51 -9.31 -3.98
CA ILE A 150 3.10 -8.34 -4.88
C ILE A 150 3.26 -9.04 -6.22
N ALA A 151 2.53 -8.57 -7.23
CA ALA A 151 2.81 -8.96 -8.60
C ALA A 151 4.14 -8.29 -9.04
N GLN A 152 5.11 -9.08 -9.41
CA GLN A 152 6.35 -8.63 -10.03
C GLN A 152 6.16 -8.49 -11.53
#